data_e8bdc652e3ab719f05799166f6e8c1bc
#
_entry.id   e8bdc652e3ab719f05799166f6e8c1bc
#
_cell.length_a   1.000
_cell.length_b   1.000
_cell.length_c   1.000
_cell.angle_alpha   90.00
_cell.angle_beta   90.00
_cell.angle_gamma   90.00
#
_symmetry.space_group_name_H-M   'P 1'
#
loop_
_entity.id
_entity.type
_entity.pdbx_description
1 polymer ?
#
loop_
_entity_poly.entity_id
_entity_poly.type
_entity_poly.pdbx_seq_one_letter_code
_entity_poly.pdbx_strand_id
1 'polypeptide(L)'
;PDALIDACDQVKAKQAMAVWALREKVPLVCVGAAGGKRLAHQVDVDDLAQVTHDPLLAQLRYQLRKHHGAARQGKRIGVRCVFSREAVAGPDASCALEGDGSLNCHGYGSLVGVTATFGMCAATEVMNMLVKTRKA
;
A
#
# COMPACT_ATOMS: atom_id res chain seq x y z
N PRO A 1 -8.94 13.97 11.32
CA PRO A 1 -9.56 12.63 11.30
C PRO A 1 -8.97 11.76 12.40
N ASP A 2 -9.73 10.77 12.89
CA ASP A 2 -9.28 9.82 13.91
C ASP A 2 -8.42 8.70 13.31
N ALA A 3 -8.55 8.46 12.03
CA ALA A 3 -7.73 7.54 11.23
C ALA A 3 -7.85 7.86 9.74
N LEU A 4 -6.95 7.31 8.94
CA LEU A 4 -6.91 7.51 7.50
C LEU A 4 -6.64 6.19 6.78
N ILE A 5 -7.36 5.95 5.68
CA ILE A 5 -7.04 4.90 4.71
C ILE A 5 -6.59 5.59 3.41
N ASP A 6 -5.38 5.27 2.98
CA ASP A 6 -4.85 5.74 1.71
C ASP A 6 -4.95 4.62 0.67
N ALA A 7 -5.88 4.76 -0.25
CA ALA A 7 -6.08 3.85 -1.38
C ALA A 7 -5.71 4.49 -2.73
N CYS A 8 -4.91 5.56 -2.72
CA CYS A 8 -4.44 6.19 -3.95
C CYS A 8 -3.38 5.35 -4.66
N ASP A 9 -3.24 5.56 -5.96
CA ASP A 9 -2.20 4.96 -6.80
C ASP A 9 -1.00 5.90 -7.07
N GLN A 10 -1.04 7.12 -6.53
CA GLN A 10 -0.04 8.16 -6.73
C GLN A 10 0.98 8.19 -5.59
N VAL A 11 2.26 7.91 -5.90
CA VAL A 11 3.35 7.89 -4.89
C VAL A 11 3.47 9.22 -4.15
N LYS A 12 3.36 10.35 -4.84
CA LYS A 12 3.46 11.68 -4.21
C LYS A 12 2.34 11.92 -3.20
N ALA A 13 1.11 11.52 -3.51
CA ALA A 13 -0.02 11.63 -2.61
C ALA A 13 0.15 10.70 -1.40
N LYS A 14 0.53 9.46 -1.61
CA LYS A 14 0.87 8.50 -0.53
C LYS A 14 1.94 9.05 0.39
N GLN A 15 3.01 9.61 -0.18
CA GLN A 15 4.11 10.19 0.59
C GLN A 15 3.61 11.35 1.47
N ALA A 16 2.83 12.28 0.91
CA ALA A 16 2.29 13.40 1.65
C ALA A 16 1.39 12.95 2.82
N MET A 17 0.51 11.98 2.57
CA MET A 17 -0.36 11.43 3.61
C MET A 17 0.43 10.67 4.69
N ALA A 18 1.43 9.87 4.31
CA ALA A 18 2.25 9.14 5.26
C ALA A 18 3.08 10.09 6.15
N VAL A 19 3.70 11.10 5.58
CA VAL A 19 4.47 12.10 6.33
C VAL A 19 3.56 12.87 7.30
N TRP A 20 2.41 13.31 6.82
CA TRP A 20 1.43 14.02 7.66
C TRP A 20 0.93 13.12 8.81
N ALA A 21 0.54 11.88 8.52
CA ALA A 21 0.01 10.95 9.51
C ALA A 21 1.05 10.59 10.58
N LEU A 22 2.31 10.39 10.19
CA LEU A 22 3.40 10.14 11.13
C LEU A 22 3.67 11.33 12.04
N ARG A 23 3.65 12.55 11.48
CA ARG A 23 3.85 13.78 12.25
C ARG A 23 2.71 14.03 13.23
N GLU A 24 1.47 13.93 12.79
CA GLU A 24 0.28 14.18 13.60
C GLU A 24 -0.12 12.98 14.48
N LYS A 25 0.60 11.86 14.37
CA LYS A 25 0.31 10.60 15.08
C LYS A 25 -1.10 10.07 14.83
N VAL A 26 -1.60 10.28 13.62
CA VAL A 26 -2.90 9.76 13.16
C VAL A 26 -2.69 8.35 12.61
N PRO A 27 -3.48 7.35 13.04
CA PRO A 27 -3.43 6.01 12.46
C PRO A 27 -3.64 6.04 10.95
N LEU A 28 -2.73 5.44 10.20
CA LEU A 28 -2.78 5.36 8.75
C LEU A 28 -2.62 3.93 8.28
N VAL A 29 -3.47 3.50 7.36
CA VAL A 29 -3.31 2.28 6.58
C VAL A 29 -3.12 2.65 5.12
N CYS A 30 -1.96 2.32 4.55
CA CYS A 30 -1.67 2.47 3.13
C CYS A 30 -2.01 1.18 2.38
N VAL A 31 -2.79 1.30 1.32
CA VAL A 31 -3.13 0.19 0.44
C VAL A 31 -2.19 0.16 -0.76
N GLY A 32 -1.64 -1.00 -1.05
CA GLY A 32 -0.75 -1.22 -2.19
C GLY A 32 -1.49 -1.38 -3.51
N ALA A 33 -0.77 -1.81 -4.54
CA ALA A 33 -1.29 -2.00 -5.88
C ALA A 33 -1.83 -3.41 -6.08
N ALA A 34 -3.09 -3.52 -6.53
CA ALA A 34 -3.74 -4.80 -6.84
C ALA A 34 -3.55 -5.25 -8.31
N GLY A 35 -3.03 -4.39 -9.16
CA GLY A 35 -2.83 -4.68 -10.58
C GLY A 35 -1.92 -5.89 -10.83
N GLY A 36 -2.30 -6.77 -11.75
CA GLY A 36 -1.56 -7.98 -12.08
C GLY A 36 -1.61 -9.09 -11.03
N LYS A 37 -2.51 -9.02 -10.05
CA LYS A 37 -2.65 -9.99 -8.96
C LYS A 37 -4.01 -10.68 -9.01
N ARG A 38 -4.05 -11.97 -8.67
CA ARG A 38 -5.23 -12.83 -8.79
C ARG A 38 -5.57 -13.60 -7.51
N LEU A 39 -4.62 -13.70 -6.57
CA LEU A 39 -4.72 -14.61 -5.43
C LEU A 39 -5.10 -13.82 -4.17
N ALA A 40 -6.38 -13.80 -3.84
CA ALA A 40 -6.88 -13.12 -2.65
C ALA A 40 -6.21 -13.60 -1.34
N HIS A 41 -5.87 -14.89 -1.25
CA HIS A 41 -5.22 -15.47 -0.07
C HIS A 41 -3.74 -15.10 0.11
N GLN A 42 -3.14 -14.39 -0.86
CA GLN A 42 -1.78 -13.84 -0.75
C GLN A 42 -1.77 -12.41 -0.17
N VAL A 43 -2.93 -11.84 0.10
CA VAL A 43 -3.05 -10.53 0.76
C VAL A 43 -2.56 -10.63 2.19
N ASP A 44 -1.75 -9.67 2.58
CA ASP A 44 -1.15 -9.61 3.92
C ASP A 44 -1.14 -8.16 4.43
N VAL A 45 -0.91 -8.01 5.72
CA VAL A 45 -0.87 -6.71 6.40
C VAL A 45 0.39 -6.64 7.24
N ASP A 46 1.26 -5.67 6.97
CA ASP A 46 2.49 -5.48 7.72
C ASP A 46 2.95 -4.02 7.70
N ASP A 47 4.00 -3.71 8.44
CA ASP A 47 4.69 -2.41 8.35
C ASP A 47 5.35 -2.25 6.97
N LEU A 48 5.40 -1.02 6.47
CA LEU A 48 6.02 -0.68 5.18
C LEU A 48 7.45 -1.21 5.05
N ALA A 49 8.17 -1.35 6.16
CA ALA A 49 9.52 -1.91 6.16
C ALA A 49 9.58 -3.37 5.69
N GLN A 50 8.49 -4.14 5.88
CA GLN A 50 8.39 -5.57 5.57
C GLN A 50 7.65 -5.86 4.26
N VAL A 51 7.08 -4.85 3.62
CA VAL A 51 6.32 -5.02 2.36
C VAL A 51 7.21 -5.54 1.25
N THR A 52 6.73 -6.58 0.56
CA THR A 52 7.36 -7.20 -0.61
C THR A 52 6.38 -7.26 -1.79
N HIS A 53 6.88 -7.49 -2.99
CA HIS A 53 6.08 -7.72 -4.21
C HIS A 53 5.09 -6.58 -4.55
N ASP A 54 5.34 -5.37 -4.07
CA ASP A 54 4.51 -4.20 -4.35
C ASP A 54 5.40 -3.03 -4.79
N PRO A 55 5.48 -2.75 -6.10
CA PRO A 55 6.32 -1.67 -6.61
C PRO A 55 5.88 -0.28 -6.13
N LEU A 56 4.58 -0.05 -5.95
CA LEU A 56 4.04 1.24 -5.47
C LEU A 56 4.50 1.52 -4.03
N LEU A 57 4.36 0.55 -3.14
CA LEU A 57 4.80 0.68 -1.75
C LEU A 57 6.33 0.67 -1.62
N ALA A 58 7.04 -0.04 -2.50
CA ALA A 58 8.50 0.04 -2.57
C ALA A 58 8.99 1.46 -2.90
N GLN A 59 8.32 2.13 -3.84
CA GLN A 59 8.58 3.54 -4.17
C GLN A 59 8.29 4.45 -2.97
N LEU A 60 7.16 4.27 -2.31
CA LEU A 60 6.83 5.02 -1.09
C LEU A 60 7.93 4.86 -0.02
N ARG A 61 8.34 3.62 0.26
CA ARG A 61 9.41 3.33 1.21
C ARG A 61 10.72 4.03 0.84
N TYR A 62 11.09 3.98 -0.44
CA TYR A 62 12.28 4.67 -0.94
C TYR A 62 12.20 6.18 -0.70
N GLN A 63 11.08 6.82 -1.05
CA GLN A 63 10.90 8.26 -0.88
C GLN A 63 10.93 8.68 0.60
N LEU A 64 10.28 7.93 1.48
CA LEU A 64 10.30 8.21 2.92
C LEU A 64 11.71 8.07 3.51
N ARG A 65 12.48 7.08 3.08
CA ARG A 65 13.88 6.91 3.50
C ARG A 65 14.79 8.00 2.97
N LYS A 66 14.61 8.41 1.72
CA LYS A 66 15.45 9.41 1.07
C LYS A 66 15.21 10.81 1.60
N HIS A 67 13.97 11.20 1.86
CA HIS A 67 13.58 12.58 2.12
C HIS A 67 13.06 12.85 3.54
N HIS A 68 12.68 11.83 4.29
CA HIS A 68 12.01 11.97 5.58
C HIS A 68 12.62 11.15 6.71
N GLY A 69 13.82 10.62 6.51
CA GLY A 69 14.57 9.91 7.54
C GLY A 69 13.91 8.61 8.05
N ALA A 70 13.05 7.98 7.26
CA ALA A 70 12.41 6.73 7.66
C ALA A 70 13.44 5.63 7.96
N ALA A 71 13.10 4.75 8.89
CA ALA A 71 13.99 3.67 9.35
C ALA A 71 14.47 2.77 8.21
N ARG A 72 15.70 2.29 8.33
CA ARG A 72 16.38 1.40 7.37
C ARG A 72 16.64 0.03 7.99
N GLN A 73 17.17 -0.89 7.20
CA GLN A 73 17.61 -2.22 7.65
C GLN A 73 16.50 -3.04 8.33
N GLY A 74 15.29 -3.02 7.77
CA GLY A 74 14.15 -3.78 8.28
C GLY A 74 13.52 -3.24 9.57
N LYS A 75 14.04 -2.15 10.13
CA LYS A 75 13.42 -1.49 11.29
C LYS A 75 12.07 -0.90 10.91
N ARG A 76 11.14 -0.93 11.85
CA ARG A 76 9.78 -0.43 11.67
C ARG A 76 9.76 1.04 11.23
N ILE A 77 9.01 1.33 10.16
CA ILE A 77 8.80 2.70 9.64
C ILE A 77 7.60 3.35 10.33
N GLY A 78 6.60 2.55 10.72
CA GLY A 78 5.40 3.04 11.38
C GLY A 78 4.23 3.31 10.44
N VAL A 79 4.33 2.90 9.18
CA VAL A 79 3.23 2.97 8.20
C VAL A 79 2.68 1.56 7.99
N ARG A 80 1.44 1.33 8.40
CA ARG A 80 0.76 0.04 8.22
C ARG A 80 0.31 -0.09 6.77
N CYS A 81 0.58 -1.23 6.14
CA CYS A 81 0.28 -1.44 4.73
C CYS A 81 -0.55 -2.71 4.52
N VAL A 82 -1.49 -2.65 3.58
CA VAL A 82 -2.16 -3.80 2.99
C VAL A 82 -1.56 -4.04 1.62
N PHE A 83 -1.06 -5.23 1.36
CA PHE A 83 -0.37 -5.59 0.13
C PHE A 83 -0.56 -7.07 -0.20
N SER A 84 -0.12 -7.51 -1.37
CA SER A 84 -0.12 -8.92 -1.73
C SER A 84 1.30 -9.43 -1.90
N ARG A 85 1.57 -10.61 -1.37
CA ARG A 85 2.85 -11.31 -1.56
C ARG A 85 2.96 -12.02 -2.91
N GLU A 86 1.89 -11.99 -3.70
CA GLU A 86 1.89 -12.48 -5.07
C GLU A 86 2.79 -11.62 -5.94
N ALA A 87 3.62 -12.24 -6.76
CA ALA A 87 4.41 -11.53 -7.75
C ALA A 87 3.49 -10.87 -8.79
N VAL A 88 3.85 -9.65 -9.23
CA VAL A 88 3.09 -8.97 -10.28
C VAL A 88 3.25 -9.75 -11.59
N ALA A 89 2.13 -10.27 -12.12
CA ALA A 89 2.11 -10.83 -13.46
C ALA A 89 2.05 -9.69 -14.48
N GLY A 90 3.00 -9.65 -15.41
CA GLY A 90 2.98 -8.71 -16.52
C GLY A 90 1.76 -8.90 -17.42
N PRO A 91 1.39 -7.88 -18.21
CA PRO A 91 0.34 -8.02 -19.22
C PRO A 91 0.74 -9.08 -20.23
N ASP A 92 -0.26 -9.77 -20.79
CA ASP A 92 -0.05 -10.69 -21.90
C ASP A 92 0.58 -9.93 -23.06
N ALA A 93 1.57 -10.55 -23.74
CA ALA A 93 2.27 -9.94 -24.87
C ALA A 93 1.34 -9.56 -26.04
N SER A 94 0.11 -10.10 -26.07
CA SER A 94 -0.94 -9.73 -27.02
C SER A 94 -1.59 -8.36 -26.72
N CYS A 95 -1.36 -7.78 -25.54
CA CYS A 95 -1.90 -6.50 -25.09
C CYS A 95 -0.79 -5.42 -25.02
N ALA A 96 -0.07 -5.21 -26.10
CA ALA A 96 0.88 -4.11 -26.21
C ALA A 96 0.16 -2.76 -26.29
N LEU A 97 -0.22 -2.20 -25.16
CA LEU A 97 -0.67 -0.82 -25.04
C LEU A 97 0.52 0.05 -24.65
N GLU A 98 0.85 1.04 -25.46
CA GLU A 98 1.78 2.10 -25.08
C GLU A 98 1.16 2.88 -23.93
N GLY A 99 1.71 2.74 -22.73
CA GLY A 99 1.21 3.40 -21.53
C GLY A 99 2.03 4.61 -21.12
N ASP A 100 1.40 5.56 -20.44
CA ASP A 100 2.01 6.79 -19.90
C ASP A 100 2.88 6.56 -18.65
N GLY A 101 3.20 5.32 -18.32
CA GLY A 101 3.98 4.95 -17.14
C GLY A 101 3.19 4.84 -15.83
N SER A 102 1.87 5.06 -15.83
CA SER A 102 1.02 4.78 -14.68
C SER A 102 0.71 3.28 -14.60
N LEU A 103 0.53 2.76 -13.37
CA LEU A 103 0.17 1.34 -13.16
C LEU A 103 -1.15 0.95 -13.84
N ASN A 104 -2.06 1.91 -14.04
CA ASN A 104 -3.32 1.70 -14.73
C ASN A 104 -3.17 1.53 -16.25
N CYS A 105 -2.10 2.06 -16.84
CA CYS A 105 -1.90 2.08 -18.29
C CYS A 105 -1.05 0.91 -18.80
N HIS A 106 -0.57 0.01 -17.93
CA HIS A 106 0.27 -1.11 -18.32
C HIS A 106 -0.52 -2.40 -18.60
N GLY A 107 -1.83 -2.36 -18.75
CA GLY A 107 -2.65 -3.53 -19.06
C GLY A 107 -2.74 -4.57 -17.95
N TYR A 108 -2.36 -4.23 -16.72
CA TYR A 108 -2.33 -5.18 -15.62
C TYR A 108 -3.71 -5.62 -15.13
N GLY A 109 -4.76 -4.91 -15.43
CA GLY A 109 -6.10 -5.23 -14.93
C GLY A 109 -6.14 -5.50 -13.43
N SER A 110 -7.31 -5.46 -12.82
CA SER A 110 -7.51 -5.83 -11.42
C SER A 110 -8.67 -6.80 -11.26
N LEU A 111 -8.54 -7.72 -10.31
CA LEU A 111 -9.57 -8.68 -9.97
C LEU A 111 -10.28 -8.26 -8.68
N VAL A 112 -11.61 -8.25 -8.68
CA VAL A 112 -12.41 -7.87 -7.52
C VAL A 112 -12.07 -8.69 -6.26
N GLY A 113 -11.75 -9.97 -6.41
CA GLY A 113 -11.32 -10.82 -5.29
C GLY A 113 -10.09 -10.28 -4.55
N VAL A 114 -9.18 -9.62 -5.25
CA VAL A 114 -8.00 -8.98 -4.67
C VAL A 114 -8.32 -7.58 -4.14
N THR A 115 -8.97 -6.73 -4.96
CA THR A 115 -9.29 -5.35 -4.55
C THR A 115 -10.27 -5.30 -3.38
N ALA A 116 -11.29 -6.15 -3.35
CA ALA A 116 -12.22 -6.25 -2.23
C ALA A 116 -11.52 -6.74 -0.96
N THR A 117 -10.63 -7.73 -1.07
CA THR A 117 -9.83 -8.22 0.06
C THR A 117 -8.92 -7.12 0.60
N PHE A 118 -8.27 -6.33 -0.25
CA PHE A 118 -7.50 -5.16 0.16
C PHE A 118 -8.34 -4.18 0.97
N GLY A 119 -9.53 -3.84 0.48
CA GLY A 119 -10.46 -2.92 1.16
C GLY A 119 -10.92 -3.44 2.52
N MET A 120 -11.29 -4.72 2.61
CA MET A 120 -11.71 -5.34 3.86
C MET A 120 -10.58 -5.42 4.89
N CYS A 121 -9.37 -5.77 4.47
CA CYS A 121 -8.20 -5.75 5.36
C CYS A 121 -7.91 -4.33 5.86
N ALA A 122 -7.94 -3.32 4.98
CA ALA A 122 -7.68 -1.94 5.36
C ALA A 122 -8.72 -1.41 6.38
N ALA A 123 -10.00 -1.68 6.14
CA ALA A 123 -11.07 -1.30 7.06
C ALA A 123 -10.92 -1.98 8.42
N THR A 124 -10.62 -3.27 8.44
CA THR A 124 -10.41 -4.04 9.68
C THR A 124 -9.22 -3.52 10.47
N GLU A 125 -8.11 -3.22 9.80
CA GLU A 125 -6.93 -2.66 10.48
C GLU A 125 -7.23 -1.29 11.11
N VAL A 126 -7.91 -0.42 10.41
CA VAL A 126 -8.31 0.90 10.97
C VAL A 126 -9.23 0.73 12.17
N MET A 127 -10.25 -0.13 12.09
CA MET A 127 -11.13 -0.40 13.23
C MET A 127 -10.35 -0.90 14.44
N ASN A 128 -9.41 -1.83 14.24
CA ASN A 128 -8.57 -2.34 15.31
C ASN A 128 -7.66 -1.26 15.93
N MET A 129 -7.13 -0.38 15.13
CA MET A 129 -6.31 0.76 15.61
C MET A 129 -7.15 1.70 16.47
N LEU A 130 -8.35 2.07 16.02
CA LEU A 130 -9.26 2.96 16.75
C LEU A 130 -9.70 2.38 18.11
N VAL A 131 -9.99 1.06 18.17
CA VAL A 131 -10.35 0.39 19.42
C VAL A 131 -9.18 0.37 20.41
N LYS A 132 -7.96 0.18 19.93
CA LYS A 132 -6.76 0.20 20.79
C LYS A 132 -6.50 1.59 21.37
N THR A 133 -6.66 2.63 20.56
CA THR A 133 -6.46 4.03 20.98
C THR A 133 -7.45 4.45 22.09
N ARG A 134 -8.69 3.93 22.07
CA ARG A 134 -9.71 4.23 23.09
C ARG A 134 -9.47 3.53 24.43
N LYS A 135 -8.65 2.47 24.46
CA LYS A 135 -8.32 1.72 25.69
C LYS A 135 -7.06 2.23 26.39
N ALA A 136 -6.33 3.08 25.74
CA ALA A 136 -5.14 3.74 26.30
C ALA A 136 -5.51 5.10 26.89
#